data_c72f80bf5cadd46b852167f5484ce15f
#
_entry.id   c72f80bf5cadd46b852167f5484ce15f
#
_cell.length_a   1.000
_cell.length_b   1.000
_cell.length_c   1.000
_cell.angle_alpha   90.00
_cell.angle_beta   90.00
_cell.angle_gamma   90.00
#
_symmetry.space_group_name_H-M   'P 1'
#
loop_
_entity.id
_entity.type
_entity.pdbx_description
1 polymer ?
#
loop_
_entity_poly.entity_id
_entity_poly.type
_entity_poly.pdbx_seq_one_letter_code
_entity_poly.pdbx_strand_id
1 'polypeptide(L)'
;MIFVDTPGVHLGSKRYINQVLNKTAANALAGVDVTLLMITSEGWKEEDRHALKLAQQEKNSLILLINKIDKLKDKNRLLPLIEASSKIHDFKAIIPLSASDGDNVDSLLDVLTTYLPDSPLLFPEGQMTDKGDRFIVSETIREKLFRQLHDEIPYALAVEIQQFDMTDSLLRADVIVWVEKESQKGIIIGKKGEKLRSVGSSAREELESFFGRKVFLQLWVKVRENWSDDAVMLRAIGYIEE
;
A
#
# COMPACT_ATOMS: atom_id res chain seq x y z
N MET A 1 -4.61 -8.74 17.32
CA MET A 1 -4.57 -9.08 15.87
C MET A 1 -3.66 -8.08 15.18
N ILE A 2 -2.78 -8.53 14.28
CA ILE A 2 -1.87 -7.69 13.51
C ILE A 2 -2.11 -7.98 12.03
N PHE A 3 -2.32 -6.94 11.23
CA PHE A 3 -2.42 -7.04 9.78
C PHE A 3 -1.10 -6.64 9.15
N VAL A 4 -0.58 -7.48 8.26
CA VAL A 4 0.60 -7.19 7.45
C VAL A 4 0.11 -6.86 6.05
N ASP A 5 0.26 -5.60 5.63
CA ASP A 5 -0.05 -5.17 4.27
C ASP A 5 1.05 -5.63 3.30
N THR A 6 0.64 -6.05 2.12
CA THR A 6 1.56 -6.50 1.08
C THR A 6 1.41 -5.66 -0.18
N PRO A 7 2.52 -5.42 -0.90
CA PRO A 7 2.42 -4.86 -2.24
C PRO A 7 1.51 -5.71 -3.13
N GLY A 8 0.81 -5.06 -4.05
CA GLY A 8 0.02 -5.77 -5.06
C GLY A 8 0.90 -6.66 -5.94
N VAL A 9 0.39 -7.84 -6.29
CA VAL A 9 1.08 -8.79 -7.16
C VAL A 9 0.85 -8.40 -8.62
N HIS A 10 1.94 -8.25 -9.39
CA HIS A 10 1.90 -7.86 -10.79
C HIS A 10 2.35 -8.97 -11.72
N LEU A 11 1.53 -9.29 -12.74
CA LEU A 11 1.87 -10.26 -13.78
C LEU A 11 2.83 -9.67 -14.82
N GLY A 12 3.80 -10.49 -15.25
CA GLY A 12 4.57 -10.25 -16.49
C GLY A 12 5.39 -8.97 -16.52
N SER A 13 5.66 -8.35 -15.39
CA SER A 13 6.39 -7.10 -15.38
C SER A 13 7.88 -7.35 -15.64
N LYS A 14 8.36 -6.78 -16.72
CA LYS A 14 9.78 -6.72 -17.04
C LYS A 14 10.55 -5.76 -16.11
N ARG A 15 9.83 -4.90 -15.36
CA ARG A 15 10.43 -3.88 -14.49
C ARG A 15 10.94 -4.52 -13.20
N TYR A 16 12.14 -4.15 -12.82
CA TYR A 16 12.81 -4.68 -11.64
C TYR A 16 12.03 -4.36 -10.33
N ILE A 17 11.44 -3.18 -10.22
CA ILE A 17 10.58 -2.81 -9.08
C ILE A 17 9.46 -3.83 -8.85
N ASN A 18 8.79 -4.31 -9.91
CA ASN A 18 7.69 -5.25 -9.76
C ASN A 18 8.18 -6.65 -9.35
N GLN A 19 9.39 -7.04 -9.73
CA GLN A 19 10.01 -8.27 -9.23
C GLN A 19 10.30 -8.15 -7.72
N VAL A 20 10.79 -6.99 -7.29
CA VAL A 20 11.01 -6.68 -5.87
C VAL A 20 9.69 -6.73 -5.11
N LEU A 21 8.64 -6.05 -5.59
CA LEU A 21 7.32 -6.04 -4.95
C LEU A 21 6.72 -7.44 -4.85
N ASN A 22 6.79 -8.25 -5.92
CA ASN A 22 6.34 -9.64 -5.90
C ASN A 22 7.11 -10.49 -4.89
N LYS A 23 8.43 -10.30 -4.78
CA LYS A 23 9.25 -10.99 -3.78
C LYS A 23 8.90 -10.56 -2.36
N THR A 24 8.69 -9.27 -2.14
CA THR A 24 8.25 -8.74 -0.84
C THR A 24 6.89 -9.30 -0.45
N ALA A 25 5.92 -9.34 -1.38
CA ALA A 25 4.61 -9.94 -1.16
C ALA A 25 4.72 -11.44 -0.80
N ALA A 26 5.56 -12.20 -1.53
CA ALA A 26 5.78 -13.61 -1.24
C ALA A 26 6.44 -13.81 0.15
N ASN A 27 7.45 -13.01 0.49
CA ASN A 27 8.11 -13.11 1.80
C ASN A 27 7.15 -12.78 2.95
N ALA A 28 6.22 -11.84 2.76
CA ALA A 28 5.24 -11.46 3.78
C ALA A 28 4.22 -12.58 4.07
N LEU A 29 4.06 -13.57 3.18
CA LEU A 29 3.21 -14.74 3.41
C LEU A 29 3.84 -15.77 4.35
N ALA A 30 5.15 -15.73 4.51
CA ALA A 30 5.86 -16.67 5.38
C ALA A 30 5.64 -16.29 6.86
N GLY A 31 5.26 -17.26 7.68
CA GLY A 31 5.15 -17.10 9.13
C GLY A 31 3.91 -16.35 9.62
N VAL A 32 2.91 -16.10 8.77
CA VAL A 32 1.60 -15.59 9.20
C VAL A 32 0.63 -16.72 9.51
N ASP A 33 -0.29 -16.49 10.45
CA ASP A 33 -1.29 -17.49 10.85
C ASP A 33 -2.40 -17.63 9.79
N VAL A 34 -2.77 -16.50 9.17
CA VAL A 34 -3.85 -16.40 8.18
C VAL A 34 -3.44 -15.53 7.02
N THR A 35 -3.69 -15.99 5.81
CA THR A 35 -3.56 -15.20 4.59
C THR A 35 -4.92 -14.75 4.09
N LEU A 36 -5.07 -13.45 3.82
CA LEU A 36 -6.26 -12.87 3.21
C LEU A 36 -6.00 -12.61 1.74
N LEU A 37 -6.66 -13.35 0.86
CA LEU A 37 -6.65 -13.06 -0.58
C LEU A 37 -7.84 -12.15 -0.90
N MET A 38 -7.58 -10.98 -1.46
CA MET A 38 -8.65 -10.02 -1.79
C MET A 38 -8.84 -9.91 -3.29
N ILE A 39 -10.07 -10.13 -3.73
CA ILE A 39 -10.52 -9.86 -5.11
C ILE A 39 -11.62 -8.80 -5.11
N THR A 40 -11.93 -8.25 -6.28
CA THR A 40 -13.08 -7.33 -6.41
C THR A 40 -14.36 -8.09 -6.71
N SER A 41 -15.51 -7.47 -6.41
CA SER A 41 -16.84 -8.01 -6.73
C SER A 41 -17.12 -8.12 -8.25
N GLU A 42 -16.23 -7.59 -9.10
CA GLU A 42 -16.27 -7.79 -10.56
C GLU A 42 -15.90 -9.22 -10.98
N GLY A 43 -15.22 -9.97 -10.13
CA GLY A 43 -14.79 -11.35 -10.35
C GLY A 43 -13.28 -11.51 -10.44
N TRP A 44 -12.86 -12.74 -10.72
CA TRP A 44 -11.46 -13.15 -10.79
C TRP A 44 -10.74 -12.58 -12.01
N LYS A 45 -9.63 -11.89 -11.78
CA LYS A 45 -8.67 -11.44 -12.80
C LYS A 45 -7.48 -12.41 -12.86
N GLU A 46 -6.62 -12.22 -13.84
CA GLU A 46 -5.42 -13.05 -14.01
C GLU A 46 -4.41 -12.83 -12.88
N GLU A 47 -4.27 -11.57 -12.44
CA GLU A 47 -3.46 -11.19 -11.28
C GLU A 47 -3.92 -11.88 -9.99
N ASP A 48 -5.24 -11.96 -9.78
CA ASP A 48 -5.80 -12.62 -8.60
C ASP A 48 -5.48 -14.12 -8.58
N ARG A 49 -5.51 -14.78 -9.74
CA ARG A 49 -5.13 -16.17 -9.90
C ARG A 49 -3.64 -16.40 -9.65
N HIS A 50 -2.82 -15.44 -10.02
CA HIS A 50 -1.39 -15.48 -9.73
C HIS A 50 -1.13 -15.30 -8.23
N ALA A 51 -1.79 -14.34 -7.59
CA ALA A 51 -1.72 -14.14 -6.14
C ALA A 51 -2.19 -15.39 -5.37
N LEU A 52 -3.26 -16.05 -5.83
CA LEU A 52 -3.70 -17.33 -5.27
C LEU A 52 -2.61 -18.42 -5.34
N LYS A 53 -1.92 -18.55 -6.49
CA LYS A 53 -0.83 -19.51 -6.63
C LYS A 53 0.34 -19.25 -5.67
N LEU A 54 0.64 -17.99 -5.40
CA LEU A 54 1.66 -17.62 -4.40
C LEU A 54 1.18 -17.97 -3.00
N ALA A 55 -0.06 -17.62 -2.64
CA ALA A 55 -0.62 -17.91 -1.33
C ALA A 55 -0.72 -19.42 -1.05
N GLN A 56 -0.94 -20.26 -2.07
CA GLN A 56 -1.01 -21.72 -1.95
C GLN A 56 0.35 -22.38 -1.65
N GLN A 57 1.47 -21.65 -1.79
CA GLN A 57 2.80 -22.20 -1.44
C GLN A 57 2.99 -22.29 0.07
N GLU A 58 2.26 -21.47 0.83
CA GLU A 58 2.26 -21.49 2.28
C GLU A 58 1.16 -22.41 2.84
N LYS A 59 1.41 -22.98 4.02
CA LYS A 59 0.49 -23.92 4.67
C LYS A 59 -0.47 -23.25 5.65
N ASN A 60 -0.57 -21.91 5.62
CA ASN A 60 -1.45 -21.16 6.51
C ASN A 60 -2.92 -21.20 6.05
N SER A 61 -3.81 -20.74 6.92
CA SER A 61 -5.23 -20.63 6.59
C SER A 61 -5.46 -19.55 5.54
N LEU A 62 -6.09 -19.90 4.41
CA LEU A 62 -6.39 -18.97 3.33
C LEU A 62 -7.87 -18.61 3.34
N ILE A 63 -8.17 -17.32 3.46
CA ILE A 63 -9.51 -16.74 3.43
C ILE A 63 -9.65 -15.83 2.21
N LEU A 64 -10.73 -15.98 1.47
CA LEU A 64 -11.04 -15.12 0.33
C LEU A 64 -11.93 -13.95 0.74
N LEU A 65 -11.51 -12.74 0.42
CA LEU A 65 -12.30 -11.52 0.56
C LEU A 65 -12.79 -11.06 -0.82
N ILE A 66 -14.11 -10.89 -0.97
CA ILE A 66 -14.71 -10.28 -2.17
C ILE A 66 -15.04 -8.83 -1.82
N ASN A 67 -14.13 -7.91 -2.14
CA ASN A 67 -14.25 -6.50 -1.77
C ASN A 67 -15.02 -5.68 -2.80
N LYS A 68 -15.37 -4.45 -2.41
CA LYS A 68 -16.10 -3.46 -3.22
C LYS A 68 -17.53 -3.90 -3.57
N ILE A 69 -18.22 -4.58 -2.64
CA ILE A 69 -19.63 -4.96 -2.85
C ILE A 69 -20.56 -3.76 -2.90
N ASP A 70 -20.15 -2.61 -2.40
CA ASP A 70 -20.81 -1.30 -2.54
C ASP A 70 -21.01 -0.88 -4.00
N LYS A 71 -20.12 -1.31 -4.91
CA LYS A 71 -20.22 -1.02 -6.34
C LYS A 71 -21.19 -1.91 -7.11
N LEU A 72 -21.69 -2.97 -6.47
CA LEU A 72 -22.66 -3.87 -7.10
C LEU A 72 -24.07 -3.27 -7.07
N LYS A 73 -24.65 -3.05 -8.23
CA LYS A 73 -26.07 -2.65 -8.38
C LYS A 73 -27.03 -3.78 -7.97
N ASP A 74 -26.63 -5.04 -8.18
CA ASP A 74 -27.42 -6.23 -7.85
C ASP A 74 -26.57 -7.19 -6.99
N LYS A 75 -26.89 -7.29 -5.72
CA LYS A 75 -26.22 -8.17 -4.76
C LYS A 75 -26.40 -9.67 -5.07
N ASN A 76 -27.42 -10.06 -5.86
CA ASN A 76 -27.60 -11.46 -6.28
C ASN A 76 -26.43 -11.99 -7.11
N ARG A 77 -25.63 -11.10 -7.72
CA ARG A 77 -24.40 -11.48 -8.45
C ARG A 77 -23.30 -12.03 -7.56
N LEU A 78 -23.37 -11.84 -6.23
CA LEU A 78 -22.41 -12.39 -5.29
C LEU A 78 -22.51 -13.91 -5.17
N LEU A 79 -23.70 -14.49 -5.15
CA LEU A 79 -23.89 -15.92 -4.97
C LEU A 79 -23.17 -16.75 -6.05
N PRO A 80 -23.33 -16.48 -7.35
CA PRO A 80 -22.58 -17.17 -8.41
C PRO A 80 -21.07 -16.98 -8.29
N LEU A 81 -20.60 -15.81 -7.86
CA LEU A 81 -19.17 -15.55 -7.67
C LEU A 81 -18.60 -16.34 -6.48
N ILE A 82 -19.33 -16.43 -5.37
CA ILE A 82 -18.96 -17.25 -4.21
C ILE A 82 -18.89 -18.72 -4.60
N GLU A 83 -19.92 -19.23 -5.31
CA GLU A 83 -19.96 -20.61 -5.78
C GLU A 83 -18.81 -20.93 -6.76
N ALA A 84 -18.52 -20.03 -7.68
CA ALA A 84 -17.39 -20.18 -8.59
C ALA A 84 -16.06 -20.18 -7.83
N SER A 85 -15.91 -19.31 -6.83
CA SER A 85 -14.70 -19.19 -6.01
C SER A 85 -14.46 -20.45 -5.17
N SER A 86 -15.49 -21.04 -4.58
CA SER A 86 -15.38 -22.29 -3.80
C SER A 86 -14.93 -23.50 -4.63
N LYS A 87 -15.14 -23.45 -5.95
CA LYS A 87 -14.65 -24.51 -6.88
C LYS A 87 -13.17 -24.28 -7.28
N ILE A 88 -12.64 -23.07 -7.13
CA ILE A 88 -11.25 -22.75 -7.48
C ILE A 88 -10.28 -23.24 -6.39
N HIS A 89 -10.64 -23.07 -5.12
CA HIS A 89 -9.84 -23.48 -3.97
C HIS A 89 -10.72 -23.70 -2.75
N ASP A 90 -10.27 -24.57 -1.84
CA ASP A 90 -10.90 -24.82 -0.54
C ASP A 90 -10.49 -23.73 0.47
N PHE A 91 -11.11 -22.55 0.32
CA PHE A 91 -10.92 -21.42 1.24
C PHE A 91 -11.55 -21.74 2.61
N LYS A 92 -10.88 -21.37 3.68
CA LYS A 92 -11.43 -21.52 5.05
C LYS A 92 -12.70 -20.70 5.26
N ALA A 93 -12.81 -19.55 4.59
CA ALA A 93 -14.01 -18.73 4.49
C ALA A 93 -13.97 -17.89 3.20
N ILE A 94 -15.15 -17.52 2.70
CA ILE A 94 -15.33 -16.55 1.60
C ILE A 94 -16.23 -15.44 2.14
N ILE A 95 -15.69 -14.24 2.26
CA ILE A 95 -16.34 -13.12 2.92
C ILE A 95 -16.52 -11.95 1.93
N PRO A 96 -17.73 -11.70 1.45
CA PRO A 96 -18.05 -10.48 0.72
C PRO A 96 -18.08 -9.28 1.69
N LEU A 97 -17.40 -8.18 1.34
CA LEU A 97 -17.35 -6.98 2.16
C LEU A 97 -17.16 -5.69 1.33
N SER A 98 -17.43 -4.56 1.95
CA SER A 98 -16.94 -3.25 1.48
C SER A 98 -16.00 -2.66 2.52
N ALA A 99 -14.70 -2.65 2.22
CA ALA A 99 -13.71 -2.07 3.13
C ALA A 99 -13.87 -0.54 3.25
N SER A 100 -14.43 0.14 2.23
CA SER A 100 -14.66 1.60 2.26
C SER A 100 -15.82 1.99 3.16
N ASP A 101 -16.90 1.21 3.14
CA ASP A 101 -18.14 1.53 3.86
C ASP A 101 -18.22 0.81 5.20
N GLY A 102 -17.31 -0.15 5.46
CA GLY A 102 -17.32 -0.99 6.66
C GLY A 102 -18.33 -2.15 6.58
N ASP A 103 -19.06 -2.32 5.46
CA ASP A 103 -20.04 -3.40 5.31
C ASP A 103 -19.38 -4.77 5.45
N ASN A 104 -19.84 -5.57 6.41
CA ASN A 104 -19.37 -6.91 6.75
C ASN A 104 -17.91 -7.04 7.25
N VAL A 105 -17.29 -5.93 7.68
CA VAL A 105 -15.93 -5.95 8.24
C VAL A 105 -15.92 -6.61 9.63
N ASP A 106 -16.94 -6.38 10.47
CA ASP A 106 -17.05 -7.03 11.77
C ASP A 106 -17.10 -8.56 11.64
N SER A 107 -17.86 -9.08 10.67
CA SER A 107 -17.89 -10.53 10.40
C SER A 107 -16.52 -11.08 9.98
N LEU A 108 -15.72 -10.31 9.25
CA LEU A 108 -14.33 -10.69 8.95
C LEU A 108 -13.51 -10.81 10.24
N LEU A 109 -13.61 -9.83 11.15
CA LEU A 109 -12.88 -9.85 12.41
C LEU A 109 -13.28 -11.04 13.28
N ASP A 110 -14.58 -11.34 13.37
CA ASP A 110 -15.10 -12.50 14.09
C ASP A 110 -14.53 -13.82 13.52
N VAL A 111 -14.55 -13.98 12.19
CA VAL A 111 -13.98 -15.16 11.53
C VAL A 111 -12.49 -15.25 11.79
N LEU A 112 -11.73 -14.18 11.69
CA LEU A 112 -10.29 -14.17 11.93
C LEU A 112 -9.92 -14.64 13.34
N THR A 113 -10.68 -14.23 14.36
CA THR A 113 -10.43 -14.66 15.75
C THR A 113 -10.47 -16.17 15.91
N THR A 114 -11.21 -16.90 15.06
CA THR A 114 -11.30 -18.38 15.12
C THR A 114 -10.06 -19.09 14.56
N TYR A 115 -9.25 -18.39 13.78
CA TYR A 115 -8.05 -18.95 13.12
C TYR A 115 -6.74 -18.46 13.72
N LEU A 116 -6.79 -17.42 14.57
CA LEU A 116 -5.60 -16.85 15.20
C LEU A 116 -5.31 -17.55 16.53
N PRO A 117 -4.05 -17.90 16.83
CA PRO A 117 -3.68 -18.46 18.12
C PRO A 117 -3.70 -17.37 19.20
N ASP A 118 -3.90 -17.78 20.45
CA ASP A 118 -3.62 -16.92 21.60
C ASP A 118 -2.11 -16.64 21.66
N SER A 119 -1.74 -15.37 21.70
CA SER A 119 -0.34 -14.95 21.77
C SER A 119 -0.18 -13.74 22.68
N PRO A 120 1.00 -13.54 23.29
CA PRO A 120 1.31 -12.31 24.00
C PRO A 120 1.31 -11.13 23.02
N LEU A 121 1.19 -9.91 23.56
CA LEU A 121 1.30 -8.69 22.76
C LEU A 121 2.67 -8.65 22.07
N LEU A 122 2.67 -8.57 20.75
CA LEU A 122 3.89 -8.50 19.93
C LEU A 122 4.47 -7.08 19.88
N PHE A 123 3.64 -6.06 20.13
CA PHE A 123 4.03 -4.66 20.20
C PHE A 123 3.70 -4.09 21.57
N PRO A 124 4.55 -3.19 22.12
CA PRO A 124 4.25 -2.48 23.36
C PRO A 124 2.96 -1.67 23.29
N GLU A 125 2.25 -1.55 24.39
CA GLU A 125 1.10 -0.65 24.46
C GLU A 125 1.52 0.80 24.18
N GLY A 126 0.73 1.47 23.34
CA GLY A 126 0.98 2.86 22.95
C GLY A 126 1.97 3.04 21.77
N GLN A 127 2.55 1.98 21.25
CA GLN A 127 3.36 2.06 20.04
C GLN A 127 2.43 2.30 18.84
N MET A 128 2.54 3.49 18.21
CA MET A 128 1.71 3.88 17.08
C MET A 128 2.18 3.28 15.74
N THR A 129 3.49 3.06 15.60
CA THR A 129 4.12 2.53 14.38
C THR A 129 5.48 1.90 14.71
N ASP A 130 5.92 0.95 13.87
CA ASP A 130 7.27 0.38 13.87
C ASP A 130 8.20 1.08 12.85
N LYS A 131 7.65 2.01 12.05
CA LYS A 131 8.39 2.71 11.01
C LYS A 131 9.09 3.95 11.55
N GLY A 132 10.27 4.22 11.01
CA GLY A 132 11.03 5.43 11.35
C GLY A 132 10.38 6.71 10.82
N ASP A 133 10.73 7.84 11.44
CA ASP A 133 10.17 9.17 11.12
C ASP A 133 10.34 9.55 9.65
N ARG A 134 11.48 9.19 9.05
CA ARG A 134 11.72 9.43 7.60
C ARG A 134 10.71 8.71 6.71
N PHE A 135 10.35 7.49 7.07
CA PHE A 135 9.34 6.72 6.35
C PHE A 135 7.97 7.39 6.45
N ILE A 136 7.58 7.83 7.65
CA ILE A 136 6.30 8.52 7.86
C ILE A 136 6.21 9.78 7.00
N VAL A 137 7.28 10.58 6.97
CA VAL A 137 7.32 11.80 6.14
C VAL A 137 7.20 11.46 4.66
N SER A 138 7.93 10.45 4.16
CA SER A 138 7.88 10.07 2.74
C SER A 138 6.50 9.55 2.34
N GLU A 139 5.89 8.69 3.16
CA GLU A 139 4.58 8.12 2.88
C GLU A 139 3.45 9.15 2.98
N THR A 140 3.51 10.08 3.92
CA THR A 140 2.55 11.20 3.98
C THR A 140 2.59 12.02 2.70
N ILE A 141 3.79 12.36 2.22
CA ILE A 141 3.94 13.12 0.96
C ILE A 141 3.44 12.29 -0.23
N ARG A 142 3.78 10.99 -0.29
CA ARG A 142 3.33 10.07 -1.33
C ARG A 142 1.81 9.97 -1.35
N GLU A 143 1.16 9.84 -0.21
CA GLU A 143 -0.30 9.82 -0.09
C GLU A 143 -0.94 11.11 -0.64
N LYS A 144 -0.42 12.30 -0.29
CA LYS A 144 -0.96 13.57 -0.80
C LYS A 144 -0.79 13.69 -2.32
N LEU A 145 0.33 13.18 -2.86
CA LEU A 145 0.54 13.09 -4.30
C LEU A 145 -0.51 12.15 -4.94
N PHE A 146 -0.73 10.97 -4.38
CA PHE A 146 -1.73 10.01 -4.87
C PHE A 146 -3.14 10.61 -4.91
N ARG A 147 -3.55 11.32 -3.86
CA ARG A 147 -4.89 11.93 -3.78
C ARG A 147 -5.11 13.08 -4.77
N GLN A 148 -4.05 13.79 -5.16
CA GLN A 148 -4.13 14.95 -6.07
C GLN A 148 -3.81 14.62 -7.52
N LEU A 149 -3.24 13.46 -7.77
CA LEU A 149 -2.90 12.99 -9.10
C LEU A 149 -3.92 11.93 -9.55
N HIS A 150 -4.40 12.08 -10.77
CA HIS A 150 -5.28 11.12 -11.42
C HIS A 150 -4.47 10.26 -12.39
N ASP A 151 -5.06 9.14 -12.82
CA ASP A 151 -4.51 8.23 -13.82
C ASP A 151 -3.27 7.46 -13.34
N GLU A 152 -2.37 7.08 -14.23
CA GLU A 152 -1.23 6.18 -13.97
C GLU A 152 -0.02 6.86 -13.30
N ILE A 153 -0.03 8.18 -13.11
CA ILE A 153 1.12 8.93 -12.57
C ILE A 153 1.46 8.51 -11.13
N PRO A 154 0.48 8.26 -10.24
CA PRO A 154 0.78 7.81 -8.87
C PRO A 154 1.71 6.59 -8.79
N TYR A 155 1.61 5.67 -9.74
CA TYR A 155 2.42 4.45 -9.78
C TYR A 155 3.81 4.62 -10.41
N ALA A 156 4.06 5.80 -11.02
CA ALA A 156 5.30 6.11 -11.71
C ALA A 156 6.16 7.15 -10.97
N LEU A 157 5.92 7.34 -9.66
CA LEU A 157 6.68 8.26 -8.83
C LEU A 157 7.30 7.56 -7.62
N ALA A 158 8.41 8.12 -7.14
CA ALA A 158 9.02 7.75 -5.88
C ALA A 158 9.35 8.98 -5.06
N VAL A 159 9.33 8.85 -3.74
CA VAL A 159 9.64 9.92 -2.79
C VAL A 159 10.92 9.56 -2.06
N GLU A 160 11.94 10.40 -2.16
CA GLU A 160 13.23 10.25 -1.49
C GLU A 160 13.46 11.42 -0.54
N ILE A 161 13.82 11.11 0.70
CA ILE A 161 14.24 12.11 1.69
C ILE A 161 15.75 12.29 1.60
N GLN A 162 16.18 13.43 1.08
CA GLN A 162 17.60 13.76 0.95
C GLN A 162 18.21 14.23 2.26
N GLN A 163 17.53 15.19 2.93
CA GLN A 163 17.95 15.68 4.23
C GLN A 163 16.80 15.58 5.21
N PHE A 164 17.12 15.20 6.44
CA PHE A 164 16.15 15.06 7.52
C PHE A 164 16.80 15.45 8.83
N ASP A 165 16.32 16.53 9.41
CA ASP A 165 16.76 17.05 10.69
C ASP A 165 15.56 17.22 11.61
N MET A 166 15.61 16.68 12.81
CA MET A 166 14.54 16.78 13.79
C MET A 166 15.08 17.24 15.14
N THR A 167 14.51 18.35 15.63
CA THR A 167 14.74 18.90 16.96
C THR A 167 13.45 18.86 17.76
N ASP A 168 13.47 19.27 19.02
CA ASP A 168 12.27 19.33 19.87
C ASP A 168 11.17 20.24 19.32
N SER A 169 11.53 21.28 18.59
CA SER A 169 10.58 22.30 18.09
C SER A 169 10.34 22.28 16.59
N LEU A 170 11.24 21.69 15.80
CA LEU A 170 11.21 21.76 14.35
C LEU A 170 11.65 20.41 13.72
N LEU A 171 10.86 19.95 12.75
CA LEU A 171 11.24 18.94 11.78
C LEU A 171 11.52 19.62 10.44
N ARG A 172 12.69 19.40 9.87
CA ARG A 172 13.06 19.85 8.54
C ARG A 172 13.31 18.67 7.62
N ALA A 173 12.67 18.63 6.46
CA ALA A 173 12.89 17.62 5.45
C ALA A 173 13.02 18.23 4.06
N ASP A 174 14.08 17.84 3.37
CA ASP A 174 14.34 18.13 1.97
C ASP A 174 14.04 16.87 1.16
N VAL A 175 13.06 16.95 0.25
CA VAL A 175 12.44 15.80 -0.38
C VAL A 175 12.46 15.91 -1.89
N ILE A 176 12.82 14.84 -2.57
CA ILE A 176 12.75 14.72 -4.03
C ILE A 176 11.63 13.77 -4.41
N VAL A 177 10.75 14.23 -5.27
CA VAL A 177 9.78 13.40 -5.98
C VAL A 177 10.39 13.04 -7.33
N TRP A 178 10.71 11.77 -7.50
CA TRP A 178 11.26 11.23 -8.74
C TRP A 178 10.15 10.81 -9.68
N VAL A 179 10.33 11.10 -10.96
CA VAL A 179 9.44 10.67 -12.05
C VAL A 179 10.28 10.21 -13.24
N GLU A 180 9.69 9.46 -14.16
CA GLU A 180 10.40 8.93 -15.33
C GLU A 180 10.45 9.91 -16.51
N LYS A 181 9.49 10.88 -16.59
CA LYS A 181 9.32 11.74 -17.78
C LYS A 181 9.07 13.19 -17.40
N GLU A 182 9.53 14.13 -18.24
CA GLU A 182 9.28 15.57 -18.08
C GLU A 182 7.78 15.92 -18.11
N SER A 183 6.96 15.18 -18.87
CA SER A 183 5.50 15.35 -18.86
C SER A 183 4.90 15.07 -17.49
N GLN A 184 5.36 14.03 -16.79
CA GLN A 184 4.92 13.70 -15.43
C GLN A 184 5.34 14.78 -14.43
N LYS A 185 6.57 15.30 -14.54
CA LYS A 185 7.05 16.42 -13.73
C LYS A 185 6.16 17.65 -13.88
N GLY A 186 5.80 18.00 -15.12
CA GLY A 186 4.89 19.12 -15.38
C GLY A 186 3.52 18.96 -14.71
N ILE A 187 2.97 17.74 -14.71
CA ILE A 187 1.67 17.42 -14.09
C ILE A 187 1.75 17.52 -12.56
N ILE A 188 2.83 17.04 -11.94
CA ILE A 188 3.04 17.10 -10.48
C ILE A 188 3.24 18.52 -10.00
N ILE A 189 4.05 19.32 -10.71
CA ILE A 189 4.29 20.72 -10.36
C ILE A 189 3.00 21.54 -10.54
N GLY A 190 2.29 21.31 -11.63
CA GLY A 190 1.08 22.04 -11.97
C GLY A 190 1.35 23.48 -12.42
N LYS A 191 0.26 24.20 -12.76
CA LYS A 191 0.36 25.59 -13.23
C LYS A 191 0.99 26.48 -12.15
N LYS A 192 2.11 27.13 -12.47
CA LYS A 192 2.87 27.99 -11.53
C LYS A 192 3.23 27.32 -10.19
N GLY A 193 3.33 25.99 -10.15
CA GLY A 193 3.69 25.24 -8.94
C GLY A 193 2.54 25.07 -7.93
N GLU A 194 1.30 25.36 -8.32
CA GLU A 194 0.15 25.32 -7.40
C GLU A 194 -0.10 23.92 -6.84
N LYS A 195 0.01 22.87 -7.67
CA LYS A 195 -0.25 21.50 -7.24
C LYS A 195 0.78 21.03 -6.21
N LEU A 196 2.07 21.19 -6.52
CA LEU A 196 3.15 20.79 -5.62
C LEU A 196 3.09 21.57 -4.29
N ARG A 197 2.72 22.85 -4.35
CA ARG A 197 2.51 23.67 -3.13
C ARG A 197 1.35 23.15 -2.30
N SER A 198 0.23 22.77 -2.93
CA SER A 198 -0.93 22.16 -2.25
C SER A 198 -0.55 20.86 -1.55
N VAL A 199 0.18 19.98 -2.25
CA VAL A 199 0.72 18.73 -1.66
C VAL A 199 1.58 19.05 -0.44
N GLY A 200 2.54 19.97 -0.58
CA GLY A 200 3.43 20.35 0.52
C GLY A 200 2.69 20.95 1.72
N SER A 201 1.68 21.78 1.49
CA SER A 201 0.87 22.35 2.58
C SER A 201 0.07 21.28 3.32
N SER A 202 -0.65 20.40 2.59
CA SER A 202 -1.44 19.34 3.20
C SER A 202 -0.56 18.32 3.94
N ALA A 203 0.60 17.96 3.37
CA ALA A 203 1.55 17.07 4.04
C ALA A 203 2.11 17.71 5.31
N ARG A 204 2.48 18.99 5.26
CA ARG A 204 2.98 19.72 6.42
C ARG A 204 1.97 19.75 7.56
N GLU A 205 0.71 20.09 7.30
CA GLU A 205 -0.34 20.15 8.32
C GLU A 205 -0.54 18.81 9.02
N GLU A 206 -0.55 17.72 8.27
CA GLU A 206 -0.69 16.37 8.83
C GLU A 206 0.54 15.96 9.65
N LEU A 207 1.76 16.24 9.14
CA LEU A 207 2.99 15.95 9.86
C LEU A 207 3.15 16.82 11.12
N GLU A 208 2.72 18.08 11.11
CA GLU A 208 2.69 18.94 12.32
C GLU A 208 1.76 18.34 13.37
N SER A 209 0.60 17.81 12.96
CA SER A 209 -0.34 17.13 13.87
C SER A 209 0.23 15.83 14.42
N PHE A 210 0.89 15.04 13.56
CA PHE A 210 1.46 13.74 13.95
C PHE A 210 2.64 13.88 14.92
N PHE A 211 3.59 14.77 14.60
CA PHE A 211 4.83 14.94 15.38
C PHE A 211 4.70 15.95 16.54
N GLY A 212 3.59 16.70 16.62
CA GLY A 212 3.37 17.72 17.66
C GLY A 212 4.37 18.88 17.61
N ARG A 213 4.97 19.17 16.45
CA ARG A 213 6.00 20.21 16.25
C ARG A 213 5.88 20.89 14.90
N LYS A 214 6.56 22.02 14.72
CA LYS A 214 6.60 22.70 13.43
C LYS A 214 7.31 21.85 12.38
N VAL A 215 6.82 21.90 11.14
CA VAL A 215 7.38 21.15 10.02
C VAL A 215 7.76 22.10 8.87
N PHE A 216 8.99 22.00 8.41
CA PHE A 216 9.50 22.68 7.24
C PHE A 216 9.81 21.65 6.14
N LEU A 217 9.03 21.69 5.05
CA LEU A 217 9.20 20.82 3.89
C LEU A 217 9.70 21.60 2.69
N GLN A 218 10.76 21.11 2.05
CA GLN A 218 11.16 21.53 0.72
C GLN A 218 10.96 20.37 -0.25
N LEU A 219 10.14 20.61 -1.29
CA LEU A 219 9.80 19.58 -2.28
C LEU A 219 10.38 19.95 -3.64
N TRP A 220 11.10 19.02 -4.26
CA TRP A 220 11.56 19.12 -5.64
C TRP A 220 11.04 17.97 -6.46
N VAL A 221 10.77 18.22 -7.74
CA VAL A 221 10.44 17.17 -8.70
C VAL A 221 11.58 17.04 -9.69
N LYS A 222 12.17 15.85 -9.75
CA LYS A 222 13.28 15.53 -10.65
C LYS A 222 12.92 14.37 -11.58
N VAL A 223 13.44 14.41 -12.79
CA VAL A 223 13.29 13.32 -13.76
C VAL A 223 14.51 12.41 -13.69
N ARG A 224 14.25 11.11 -13.63
CA ARG A 224 15.25 10.04 -13.80
C ARG A 224 14.59 8.93 -14.59
N GLU A 225 14.98 8.81 -15.84
CA GLU A 225 14.48 7.75 -16.73
C GLU A 225 14.81 6.36 -16.16
N ASN A 226 13.83 5.48 -16.25
CA ASN A 226 13.95 4.08 -15.81
C ASN A 226 14.40 3.90 -14.34
N TRP A 227 14.07 4.86 -13.45
CA TRP A 227 14.42 4.74 -12.03
C TRP A 227 13.85 3.45 -11.39
N SER A 228 12.73 2.97 -11.91
CA SER A 228 12.05 1.74 -11.44
C SER A 228 12.82 0.45 -11.79
N ASP A 229 13.82 0.53 -12.66
CA ASP A 229 14.71 -0.58 -13.03
C ASP A 229 16.12 -0.45 -12.42
N ASP A 230 16.36 0.62 -11.66
CA ASP A 230 17.64 0.91 -11.01
C ASP A 230 17.68 0.39 -9.56
N ALA A 231 18.41 -0.70 -9.33
CA ALA A 231 18.53 -1.33 -8.01
C ALA A 231 19.12 -0.38 -6.93
N VAL A 232 20.04 0.51 -7.32
CA VAL A 232 20.66 1.47 -6.39
C VAL A 232 19.61 2.50 -5.97
N MET A 233 18.82 2.96 -6.93
CA MET A 233 17.74 3.90 -6.67
C MET A 233 16.66 3.27 -5.78
N LEU A 234 16.21 2.05 -6.10
CA LEU A 234 15.20 1.34 -5.32
C LEU A 234 15.64 1.09 -3.87
N ARG A 235 16.94 0.86 -3.66
CA ARG A 235 17.49 0.77 -2.30
C ARG A 235 17.49 2.13 -1.59
N ALA A 236 17.91 3.21 -2.26
CA ALA A 236 17.95 4.56 -1.69
C ALA A 236 16.56 5.07 -1.24
N ILE A 237 15.50 4.66 -1.94
CA ILE A 237 14.11 5.02 -1.62
C ILE A 237 13.38 3.99 -0.75
N GLY A 238 14.08 2.94 -0.27
CA GLY A 238 13.56 1.98 0.71
C GLY A 238 12.69 0.85 0.16
N TYR A 239 12.71 0.60 -1.16
CA TYR A 239 12.00 -0.56 -1.75
C TYR A 239 12.78 -1.88 -1.60
N ILE A 240 14.08 -1.80 -1.37
CA ILE A 240 14.96 -2.97 -1.17
C ILE A 240 15.68 -2.77 0.16
N GLU A 241 15.52 -3.71 1.08
CA GLU A 241 16.31 -3.79 2.31
C GLU A 241 17.75 -4.25 1.99
N GLU A 242 18.71 -3.86 2.83
CA GLU A 242 20.12 -4.24 2.68
C GLU A 242 20.37 -5.73 2.84
#